data_c077d4c0000459ba69ee7558c1ad5c97
#
_entry.id   c077d4c0000459ba69ee7558c1ad5c97
#
_cell.length_a   1.000
_cell.length_b   1.000
_cell.length_c   1.000
_cell.angle_alpha   90.00
_cell.angle_beta   90.00
_cell.angle_gamma   90.00
#
_symmetry.space_group_name_H-M   'P 1'
#
loop_
_entity.id
_entity.type
_entity.pdbx_description
1 polymer ?
#
loop_
_entity_poly.entity_id
_entity_poly.type
_entity_poly.pdbx_seq_one_letter_code
_entity_poly.pdbx_strand_id
1 'polypeptide(L)'
;MTIAQMSHFYALCQSGSYTQAAKQLYITQPALSKSIAALESELNLRLVERSTRTVALTAAGEEFARACEEMLEVYRKGVNNARTAAGDISGLVRFGLRRHIEEEYPNLRLEPRFYSENGLLRALDDHMADFVLAFGRPRADNVGRQSLSVSQICAVLPGGHPLAGAGELSFSQLRHEAFLVPDYKISGVEFDTVVTYAGRNGFSPHVVQEADSIPQIFTMVACGCGIAVLSELYRFSAGEHVVFVPLRDIPPSEEHLLWRQRDDKCLNAIVELARRYYGGGM
;
A
#
# COMPACT_ATOMS: atom_id res chain seq x y z
N MET A 1 8.24 24.73 16.79
CA MET A 1 7.90 23.30 16.79
C MET A 1 8.08 22.71 15.40
N THR A 2 8.69 21.54 15.27
CA THR A 2 8.97 20.86 14.00
C THR A 2 8.33 19.48 13.95
N ILE A 3 8.10 18.97 12.74
CA ILE A 3 7.63 17.58 12.52
C ILE A 3 8.56 16.55 13.16
N ALA A 4 9.88 16.80 13.11
CA ALA A 4 10.86 15.93 13.76
C ALA A 4 10.68 15.90 15.29
N GLN A 5 10.44 17.03 15.95
CA GLN A 5 10.18 17.08 17.40
C GLN A 5 8.89 16.33 17.75
N MET A 6 7.82 16.47 16.97
CA MET A 6 6.56 15.71 17.16
C MET A 6 6.79 14.21 17.00
N SER A 7 7.54 13.80 15.96
CA SER A 7 7.90 12.40 15.73
C SER A 7 8.73 11.82 16.88
N HIS A 8 9.69 12.58 17.38
CA HIS A 8 10.53 12.19 18.52
C HIS A 8 9.68 12.00 19.80
N PHE A 9 8.76 12.93 20.07
CA PHE A 9 7.87 12.81 21.23
C PHE A 9 6.92 11.63 21.09
N TYR A 10 6.30 11.44 19.92
CA TYR A 10 5.40 10.31 19.66
C TYR A 10 6.11 8.96 19.79
N ALA A 11 7.33 8.82 19.26
CA ALA A 11 8.14 7.61 19.43
C ALA A 11 8.49 7.34 20.91
N LEU A 12 8.74 8.40 21.71
CA LEU A 12 8.95 8.26 23.14
C LEU A 12 7.68 7.77 23.86
N CYS A 13 6.52 8.30 23.50
CA CYS A 13 5.23 7.86 24.04
C CYS A 13 4.98 6.37 23.74
N GLN A 14 5.21 5.92 22.51
CA GLN A 14 5.00 4.54 22.10
C GLN A 14 5.96 3.54 22.78
N SER A 15 7.22 3.93 22.96
CA SER A 15 8.24 3.03 23.51
C SER A 15 8.31 3.04 25.04
N GLY A 16 7.81 4.09 25.69
CA GLY A 16 7.92 4.29 27.14
C GLY A 16 9.38 4.41 27.64
N SER A 17 10.36 4.56 26.74
CA SER A 17 11.79 4.57 27.08
C SER A 17 12.61 5.45 26.14
N TYR A 18 13.34 6.41 26.69
CA TYR A 18 14.27 7.26 25.92
C TYR A 18 15.30 6.44 25.12
N THR A 19 15.80 5.36 25.70
CA THR A 19 16.80 4.52 25.05
C THR A 19 16.21 3.75 23.87
N GLN A 20 15.00 3.18 24.03
CA GLN A 20 14.33 2.45 22.97
C GLN A 20 13.85 3.39 21.86
N ALA A 21 13.23 4.52 22.22
CA ALA A 21 12.84 5.53 21.24
C ALA A 21 14.02 6.06 20.42
N ALA A 22 15.14 6.37 21.08
CA ALA A 22 16.35 6.81 20.39
C ALA A 22 16.89 5.78 19.39
N LYS A 23 16.89 4.48 19.76
CA LYS A 23 17.22 3.38 18.85
C LYS A 23 16.28 3.31 17.66
N GLN A 24 14.97 3.39 17.87
CA GLN A 24 13.97 3.39 16.80
C GLN A 24 14.15 4.55 15.82
N LEU A 25 14.55 5.71 16.34
CA LEU A 25 14.75 6.93 15.56
C LEU A 25 16.18 7.06 14.96
N TYR A 26 17.05 6.10 15.24
CA TYR A 26 18.47 6.14 14.81
C TYR A 26 19.23 7.37 15.27
N ILE A 27 18.92 7.87 16.48
CA ILE A 27 19.62 8.98 17.12
C ILE A 27 20.17 8.58 18.49
N THR A 28 20.98 9.43 19.10
CA THR A 28 21.47 9.21 20.46
C THR A 28 20.42 9.60 21.49
N GLN A 29 20.40 8.90 22.65
CA GLN A 29 19.47 9.23 23.74
C GLN A 29 19.60 10.70 24.22
N PRO A 30 20.82 11.31 24.35
CA PRO A 30 20.95 12.73 24.66
C PRO A 30 20.33 13.66 23.61
N ALA A 31 20.42 13.30 22.31
CA ALA A 31 19.80 14.08 21.24
C ALA A 31 18.27 14.04 21.33
N LEU A 32 17.69 12.85 21.60
CA LEU A 32 16.26 12.71 21.85
C LEU A 32 15.82 13.54 23.07
N SER A 33 16.51 13.42 24.20
CA SER A 33 16.21 14.17 25.41
C SER A 33 16.25 15.69 25.19
N LYS A 34 17.25 16.18 24.45
CA LYS A 34 17.35 17.58 24.06
C LYS A 34 16.19 18.03 23.17
N SER A 35 15.77 17.17 22.24
CA SER A 35 14.64 17.44 21.34
C SER A 35 13.32 17.57 22.11
N ILE A 36 13.07 16.67 23.08
CA ILE A 36 11.88 16.72 23.93
C ILE A 36 11.90 17.97 24.84
N ALA A 37 13.03 18.27 25.46
CA ALA A 37 13.16 19.45 26.28
C ALA A 37 12.94 20.77 25.49
N ALA A 38 13.41 20.83 24.25
CA ALA A 38 13.17 21.96 23.36
C ALA A 38 11.68 22.09 22.99
N LEU A 39 11.00 20.98 22.74
CA LEU A 39 9.57 20.93 22.48
C LEU A 39 8.76 21.43 23.68
N GLU A 40 9.04 20.93 24.89
CA GLU A 40 8.40 21.38 26.13
C GLU A 40 8.60 22.86 26.39
N SER A 41 9.83 23.33 26.14
CA SER A 41 10.18 24.78 26.30
C SER A 41 9.41 25.65 25.31
N GLU A 42 9.28 25.22 24.07
CA GLU A 42 8.57 25.98 23.03
C GLU A 42 7.05 26.04 23.30
N LEU A 43 6.48 24.94 23.78
CA LEU A 43 5.07 24.87 24.14
C LEU A 43 4.78 25.51 25.50
N ASN A 44 5.80 25.78 26.29
CA ASN A 44 5.71 26.21 27.70
C ASN A 44 4.84 25.24 28.54
N LEU A 45 4.93 23.93 28.22
CA LEU A 45 4.22 22.85 28.88
C LEU A 45 5.19 21.74 29.26
N ARG A 46 4.88 21.05 30.34
CA ARG A 46 5.49 19.77 30.68
C ARG A 46 4.66 18.65 30.05
N LEU A 47 5.29 17.85 29.20
CA LEU A 47 4.67 16.70 28.52
C LEU A 47 5.07 15.38 29.17
N VAL A 48 6.27 15.32 29.76
CA VAL A 48 6.83 14.14 30.40
C VAL A 48 7.08 14.38 31.87
N GLU A 49 6.68 13.44 32.73
CA GLU A 49 6.94 13.50 34.16
C GLU A 49 8.43 13.28 34.47
N ARG A 50 8.94 13.99 35.47
CA ARG A 50 10.31 13.79 35.96
C ARG A 50 10.37 12.54 36.85
N SER A 51 10.40 11.36 36.24
CA SER A 51 10.67 10.10 36.93
C SER A 51 11.99 9.51 36.46
N THR A 52 12.77 8.94 37.37
CA THR A 52 14.09 8.38 37.07
C THR A 52 14.01 6.93 36.57
N ARG A 53 12.85 6.27 36.60
CA ARG A 53 12.73 4.83 36.28
C ARG A 53 11.82 4.50 35.11
N THR A 54 10.81 5.30 34.84
CA THR A 54 9.84 5.07 33.73
C THR A 54 9.43 6.41 33.12
N VAL A 55 9.20 6.42 31.83
CA VAL A 55 8.62 7.58 31.13
C VAL A 55 7.11 7.55 31.40
N ALA A 56 6.64 8.53 32.17
CA ALA A 56 5.21 8.78 32.34
C ALA A 56 4.86 10.11 31.66
N LEU A 57 3.69 10.17 31.05
CA LEU A 57 3.16 11.39 30.46
C LEU A 57 2.38 12.19 31.49
N THR A 58 2.41 13.50 31.39
CA THR A 58 1.46 14.38 32.07
C THR A 58 0.12 14.35 31.34
N ALA A 59 -0.96 14.84 31.97
CA ALA A 59 -2.24 15.02 31.27
C ALA A 59 -2.11 15.85 29.98
N ALA A 60 -1.27 16.89 29.99
CA ALA A 60 -0.93 17.66 28.80
C ALA A 60 -0.15 16.82 27.76
N GLY A 61 0.73 15.93 28.23
CA GLY A 61 1.48 15.00 27.38
C GLY A 61 0.58 14.00 26.68
N GLU A 62 -0.41 13.44 27.36
CA GLU A 62 -1.38 12.52 26.78
C GLU A 62 -2.23 13.19 25.69
N GLU A 63 -2.74 14.39 25.93
CA GLU A 63 -3.49 15.17 24.94
C GLU A 63 -2.61 15.52 23.76
N PHE A 64 -1.38 15.95 24.01
CA PHE A 64 -0.46 16.30 22.94
C PHE A 64 0.02 15.08 22.14
N ALA A 65 0.12 13.90 22.75
CA ALA A 65 0.45 12.67 22.04
C ALA A 65 -0.63 12.29 21.02
N ARG A 66 -1.92 12.42 21.38
CA ARG A 66 -3.05 12.23 20.45
C ARG A 66 -2.98 13.21 19.27
N ALA A 67 -2.76 14.48 19.57
CA ALA A 67 -2.59 15.50 18.53
C ALA A 67 -1.37 15.24 17.63
N CYS A 68 -0.24 14.77 18.19
CA CYS A 68 0.93 14.36 17.41
C CYS A 68 0.61 13.19 16.47
N GLU A 69 -0.11 12.18 16.91
CA GLU A 69 -0.53 11.05 16.09
C GLU A 69 -1.33 11.50 14.88
N GLU A 70 -2.38 12.30 15.11
CA GLU A 70 -3.22 12.86 14.05
C GLU A 70 -2.42 13.74 13.07
N MET A 71 -1.60 14.65 13.59
CA MET A 71 -0.78 15.53 12.75
C MET A 71 0.26 14.78 11.93
N LEU A 72 0.91 13.76 12.50
CA LEU A 72 1.86 12.92 11.80
C LEU A 72 1.18 12.05 10.73
N GLU A 73 -0.07 11.62 10.98
CA GLU A 73 -0.86 10.92 9.98
C GLU A 73 -1.24 11.84 8.82
N VAL A 74 -1.75 13.05 9.10
CA VAL A 74 -2.05 14.06 8.08
C VAL A 74 -0.81 14.44 7.29
N TYR A 75 0.34 14.63 7.97
CA TYR A 75 1.62 14.90 7.31
C TYR A 75 2.01 13.76 6.36
N ARG A 76 1.96 12.49 6.82
CA ARG A 76 2.24 11.31 5.98
C ARG A 76 1.31 11.22 4.78
N LYS A 77 0.00 11.42 5.01
CA LYS A 77 -0.99 11.50 3.92
C LYS A 77 -0.66 12.62 2.94
N GLY A 78 -0.33 13.81 3.43
CA GLY A 78 0.05 14.96 2.59
C GLY A 78 1.31 14.71 1.76
N VAL A 79 2.35 14.11 2.35
CA VAL A 79 3.57 13.71 1.64
C VAL A 79 3.26 12.62 0.61
N ASN A 80 2.46 11.61 0.96
CA ASN A 80 2.05 10.57 0.02
C ASN A 80 1.22 11.16 -1.13
N ASN A 81 0.25 12.03 -0.83
CA ASN A 81 -0.56 12.70 -1.86
C ASN A 81 0.31 13.60 -2.77
N ALA A 82 1.29 14.30 -2.21
CA ALA A 82 2.23 15.10 -2.99
C ALA A 82 3.12 14.21 -3.89
N ARG A 83 3.61 13.07 -3.38
CA ARG A 83 4.32 12.07 -4.17
C ARG A 83 3.43 11.49 -5.26
N THR A 84 2.18 11.15 -4.93
CA THR A 84 1.14 10.71 -5.86
C THR A 84 0.90 11.76 -6.96
N ALA A 85 0.73 13.02 -6.59
CA ALA A 85 0.57 14.12 -7.56
C ALA A 85 1.82 14.36 -8.41
N ALA A 86 3.01 14.02 -7.90
CA ALA A 86 4.28 14.06 -8.64
C ALA A 86 4.48 12.81 -9.56
N GLY A 87 3.52 11.88 -9.61
CA GLY A 87 3.60 10.68 -10.43
C GLY A 87 4.12 9.44 -9.68
N ASP A 88 4.31 9.52 -8.37
CA ASP A 88 4.72 8.40 -7.52
C ASP A 88 3.50 7.64 -6.99
N ILE A 89 3.07 6.57 -7.64
CA ILE A 89 2.03 5.64 -7.13
C ILE A 89 2.33 4.22 -7.56
N SER A 90 2.43 3.46 -6.70
CA SER A 90 2.14 2.42 -5.76
C SER A 90 2.13 1.02 -6.37
N GLY A 91 3.13 0.21 -5.99
CA GLY A 91 2.98 -1.24 -6.03
C GLY A 91 2.72 -1.74 -4.61
N LEU A 92 1.74 -2.63 -4.45
CA LEU A 92 1.55 -3.37 -3.22
C LEU A 92 2.77 -4.29 -3.05
N VAL A 93 3.68 -3.93 -2.15
CA VAL A 93 4.72 -4.89 -1.74
C VAL A 93 3.99 -6.05 -1.10
N ARG A 94 3.97 -7.21 -1.74
CA ARG A 94 3.30 -8.38 -1.20
C ARG A 94 3.89 -8.69 0.17
N PHE A 95 3.06 -8.70 1.18
CA PHE A 95 3.43 -9.07 2.54
C PHE A 95 4.20 -10.41 2.59
N GLY A 96 3.85 -11.36 1.69
CA GLY A 96 4.51 -12.65 1.61
C GLY A 96 6.00 -12.57 1.20
N LEU A 97 6.31 -11.85 0.13
CA LEU A 97 7.70 -11.72 -0.32
C LEU A 97 8.55 -10.98 0.72
N ARG A 98 8.01 -9.91 1.30
CA ARG A 98 8.67 -9.17 2.39
C ARG A 98 8.97 -10.08 3.58
N ARG A 99 8.01 -10.88 4.03
CA ARG A 99 8.20 -11.79 5.16
C ARG A 99 9.31 -12.79 4.88
N HIS A 100 9.34 -13.40 3.70
CA HIS A 100 10.39 -14.35 3.33
C HIS A 100 11.78 -13.68 3.23
N ILE A 101 11.84 -12.43 2.75
CA ILE A 101 13.09 -11.66 2.74
C ILE A 101 13.57 -11.39 4.18
N GLU A 102 12.70 -10.96 5.07
CA GLU A 102 13.01 -10.66 6.47
C GLU A 102 13.42 -11.93 7.24
N GLU A 103 12.81 -13.08 6.93
CA GLU A 103 13.13 -14.38 7.55
C GLU A 103 14.49 -14.92 7.09
N GLU A 104 14.81 -14.88 5.80
CA GLU A 104 16.06 -15.45 5.24
C GLU A 104 17.23 -14.46 5.23
N TYR A 105 16.93 -13.16 5.13
CA TYR A 105 17.94 -12.08 5.06
C TYR A 105 17.64 -10.97 6.09
N PRO A 106 17.76 -11.25 7.40
CA PRO A 106 17.36 -10.31 8.46
C PRO A 106 18.16 -8.99 8.47
N ASN A 107 19.31 -8.96 7.80
CA ASN A 107 20.14 -7.76 7.65
C ASN A 107 19.81 -6.94 6.38
N LEU A 108 18.95 -7.45 5.51
CA LEU A 108 18.52 -6.74 4.31
C LEU A 108 17.41 -5.75 4.66
N ARG A 109 17.64 -4.47 4.41
CA ARG A 109 16.63 -3.44 4.61
C ARG A 109 15.87 -3.22 3.32
N LEU A 110 14.55 -3.36 3.38
CA LEU A 110 13.65 -3.03 2.30
C LEU A 110 13.13 -1.60 2.50
N GLU A 111 13.29 -0.76 1.49
CA GLU A 111 12.70 0.57 1.43
C GLU A 111 11.59 0.57 0.36
N PRO A 112 10.34 0.25 0.72
CA PRO A 112 9.26 0.25 -0.24
C PRO A 112 8.98 1.68 -0.72
N ARG A 113 8.92 1.84 -2.03
CA ARG A 113 8.53 3.07 -2.71
C ARG A 113 7.40 2.76 -3.66
N PHE A 114 6.58 3.77 -3.89
CA PHE A 114 5.42 3.64 -4.75
C PHE A 114 5.64 4.44 -6.03
N TYR A 115 5.35 3.82 -7.16
CA TYR A 115 5.48 4.42 -8.49
C TYR A 115 4.19 4.18 -9.26
N SER A 116 3.80 5.11 -10.13
CA SER A 116 2.74 4.88 -11.11
C SER A 116 3.15 3.75 -12.04
N GLU A 117 2.19 3.10 -12.69
CA GLU A 117 2.47 2.05 -13.68
C GLU A 117 3.48 2.50 -14.73
N ASN A 118 3.33 3.73 -15.27
CA ASN A 118 4.27 4.34 -16.20
C ASN A 118 5.61 4.74 -15.56
N GLY A 119 5.66 4.89 -14.24
CA GLY A 119 6.85 5.22 -13.45
C GLY A 119 7.69 4.01 -13.06
N LEU A 120 7.11 2.80 -13.02
CA LEU A 120 7.82 1.58 -12.58
C LEU A 120 9.07 1.27 -13.40
N LEU A 121 8.96 1.29 -14.73
CA LEU A 121 10.09 1.00 -15.61
C LEU A 121 11.13 2.12 -15.58
N ARG A 122 10.69 3.38 -15.50
CA ARG A 122 11.60 4.52 -15.32
C ARG A 122 12.36 4.42 -14.00
N ALA A 123 11.70 4.02 -12.91
CA ALA A 123 12.37 3.84 -11.63
C ALA A 123 13.47 2.78 -11.69
N LEU A 124 13.31 1.72 -12.49
CA LEU A 124 14.38 0.76 -12.76
C LEU A 124 15.50 1.36 -13.63
N ASP A 125 15.16 2.14 -14.65
CA ASP A 125 16.13 2.76 -15.56
C ASP A 125 16.98 3.82 -14.87
N ASP A 126 16.35 4.63 -14.01
CA ASP A 126 16.99 5.70 -13.26
C ASP A 126 17.67 5.19 -11.95
N HIS A 127 17.72 3.87 -11.74
CA HIS A 127 18.25 3.25 -10.51
C HIS A 127 17.59 3.74 -9.20
N MET A 128 16.36 4.21 -9.30
CA MET A 128 15.56 4.63 -8.15
C MET A 128 14.90 3.44 -7.45
N ALA A 129 14.82 2.29 -8.12
CA ALA A 129 14.39 1.01 -7.58
C ALA A 129 15.30 -0.10 -8.09
N ASP A 130 15.58 -1.09 -7.25
CA ASP A 130 16.36 -2.28 -7.59
C ASP A 130 15.51 -3.34 -8.28
N PHE A 131 14.26 -3.43 -7.86
CA PHE A 131 13.20 -4.23 -8.46
C PHE A 131 11.86 -3.54 -8.25
N VAL A 132 10.88 -3.89 -9.07
CA VAL A 132 9.51 -3.41 -8.95
C VAL A 132 8.52 -4.55 -9.05
N LEU A 133 7.37 -4.40 -8.42
CA LEU A 133 6.23 -5.29 -8.58
C LEU A 133 5.26 -4.64 -9.58
N ALA A 134 4.88 -5.38 -10.60
CA ALA A 134 3.99 -4.89 -11.64
C ALA A 134 2.86 -5.88 -11.92
N PHE A 135 1.68 -5.36 -12.18
CA PHE A 135 0.55 -6.15 -12.67
C PHE A 135 0.59 -6.22 -14.20
N GLY A 136 0.12 -7.36 -14.74
CA GLY A 136 0.14 -7.60 -16.17
C GLY A 136 1.54 -7.86 -16.72
N ARG A 137 1.71 -7.69 -18.02
CA ARG A 137 2.98 -7.92 -18.73
C ARG A 137 3.49 -6.61 -19.34
N PRO A 138 4.09 -5.71 -18.55
CA PRO A 138 4.65 -4.50 -19.12
C PRO A 138 5.69 -4.87 -20.18
N ARG A 139 5.57 -4.25 -21.35
CA ARG A 139 6.52 -4.44 -22.46
C ARG A 139 7.76 -3.62 -22.15
N ALA A 140 8.86 -4.29 -21.87
CA ALA A 140 10.15 -3.65 -21.66
C ALA A 140 11.25 -4.58 -22.13
N ASP A 141 12.19 -4.03 -22.89
CA ASP A 141 13.40 -4.71 -23.30
C ASP A 141 14.42 -4.73 -22.15
N ASN A 142 15.20 -5.79 -22.06
CA ASN A 142 16.26 -5.97 -21.04
C ASN A 142 15.77 -5.92 -19.58
N VAL A 143 14.53 -6.36 -19.32
CA VAL A 143 13.98 -6.50 -17.98
C VAL A 143 13.90 -7.99 -17.64
N GLY A 144 14.55 -8.38 -16.54
CA GLY A 144 14.32 -9.67 -15.91
C GLY A 144 12.91 -9.73 -15.33
N ARG A 145 12.28 -10.90 -15.43
CA ARG A 145 10.90 -11.10 -14.97
C ARG A 145 10.76 -12.41 -14.22
N GLN A 146 10.05 -12.36 -13.09
CA GLN A 146 9.60 -13.52 -12.35
C GLN A 146 8.11 -13.36 -12.04
N SER A 147 7.29 -14.31 -12.48
CA SER A 147 5.88 -14.34 -12.05
C SER A 147 5.82 -14.68 -10.56
N LEU A 148 5.04 -13.90 -9.82
CA LEU A 148 4.82 -14.08 -8.38
C LEU A 148 3.47 -14.72 -8.13
N SER A 149 2.47 -14.35 -8.90
CA SER A 149 1.12 -14.90 -8.78
C SER A 149 0.28 -14.69 -10.00
N VAL A 150 -0.70 -15.55 -10.10
CA VAL A 150 -1.83 -15.45 -11.01
C VAL A 150 -3.08 -15.32 -10.15
N SER A 151 -3.93 -14.37 -10.43
CA SER A 151 -5.10 -14.07 -9.64
C SER A 151 -6.30 -13.77 -10.51
N GLN A 152 -7.46 -14.31 -10.15
CA GLN A 152 -8.71 -14.06 -10.85
C GLN A 152 -9.12 -12.59 -10.74
N ILE A 153 -9.73 -12.07 -11.81
CA ILE A 153 -10.44 -10.79 -11.74
C ILE A 153 -11.86 -11.07 -11.29
N CYS A 154 -12.32 -10.34 -10.31
CA CYS A 154 -13.59 -10.52 -9.65
C CYS A 154 -14.48 -9.28 -9.73
N ALA A 155 -15.78 -9.52 -9.79
CA ALA A 155 -16.77 -8.51 -9.38
C ALA A 155 -16.74 -8.44 -7.85
N VAL A 156 -16.58 -7.22 -7.32
CA VAL A 156 -16.63 -6.93 -5.88
C VAL A 156 -17.99 -6.32 -5.58
N LEU A 157 -18.80 -7.06 -4.85
CA LEU A 157 -20.21 -6.80 -4.65
C LEU A 157 -20.51 -6.57 -3.16
N PRO A 158 -21.54 -5.78 -2.81
CA PRO A 158 -22.07 -5.77 -1.44
C PRO A 158 -22.52 -7.18 -1.04
N GLY A 159 -22.36 -7.56 0.23
CA GLY A 159 -22.74 -8.89 0.72
C GLY A 159 -24.20 -9.28 0.48
N GLY A 160 -25.12 -8.29 0.42
CA GLY A 160 -26.54 -8.50 0.11
C GLY A 160 -26.92 -8.39 -1.36
N HIS A 161 -25.96 -8.28 -2.28
CA HIS A 161 -26.21 -8.13 -3.71
C HIS A 161 -26.82 -9.40 -4.31
N PRO A 162 -27.81 -9.31 -5.24
CA PRO A 162 -28.42 -10.51 -5.86
C PRO A 162 -27.42 -11.47 -6.52
N LEU A 163 -26.31 -10.95 -7.03
CA LEU A 163 -25.26 -11.74 -7.68
C LEU A 163 -24.18 -12.24 -6.70
N ALA A 164 -24.21 -11.86 -5.41
CA ALA A 164 -23.16 -12.20 -4.45
C ALA A 164 -23.07 -13.72 -4.16
N GLY A 165 -24.16 -14.45 -4.34
CA GLY A 165 -24.20 -15.93 -4.19
C GLY A 165 -23.79 -16.73 -5.43
N ALA A 166 -23.42 -16.08 -6.54
CA ALA A 166 -22.97 -16.77 -7.74
C ALA A 166 -21.56 -17.35 -7.55
N GLY A 167 -21.32 -18.54 -8.06
CA GLY A 167 -19.98 -19.15 -8.07
C GLY A 167 -19.02 -18.43 -9.01
N GLU A 168 -19.52 -17.96 -10.15
CA GLU A 168 -18.83 -17.14 -11.13
C GLU A 168 -19.83 -16.29 -11.92
N LEU A 169 -19.36 -15.22 -12.54
CA LEU A 169 -20.16 -14.32 -13.38
C LEU A 169 -19.50 -14.11 -14.74
N SER A 170 -20.32 -13.74 -15.74
CA SER A 170 -19.85 -13.09 -16.95
C SER A 170 -19.94 -11.57 -16.77
N PHE A 171 -19.01 -10.84 -17.35
CA PHE A 171 -19.01 -9.38 -17.30
C PHE A 171 -20.32 -8.77 -17.85
N SER A 172 -20.94 -9.43 -18.83
CA SER A 172 -22.24 -9.02 -19.39
C SER A 172 -23.37 -8.94 -18.37
N GLN A 173 -23.30 -9.72 -17.28
CA GLN A 173 -24.31 -9.70 -16.20
C GLN A 173 -24.23 -8.44 -15.35
N LEU A 174 -23.11 -7.70 -15.44
CA LEU A 174 -22.88 -6.43 -14.73
C LEU A 174 -23.34 -5.20 -15.53
N ARG A 175 -23.97 -5.37 -16.66
CA ARG A 175 -24.36 -4.31 -17.62
C ARG A 175 -25.19 -3.19 -17.00
N HIS A 176 -26.01 -3.50 -16.01
CA HIS A 176 -26.94 -2.54 -15.38
C HIS A 176 -26.46 -2.03 -14.04
N GLU A 177 -25.23 -2.42 -13.65
CA GLU A 177 -24.65 -2.04 -12.39
C GLU A 177 -23.97 -0.67 -12.45
N ALA A 178 -23.91 0.00 -11.30
CA ALA A 178 -23.14 1.23 -11.10
C ALA A 178 -21.70 0.85 -10.73
N PHE A 179 -20.73 1.31 -11.51
CA PHE A 179 -19.33 0.98 -11.30
C PHE A 179 -18.60 2.03 -10.45
N LEU A 180 -17.86 1.54 -9.48
CA LEU A 180 -16.84 2.26 -8.72
C LEU A 180 -15.48 1.84 -9.26
N VAL A 181 -14.68 2.79 -9.67
CA VAL A 181 -13.36 2.52 -10.26
C VAL A 181 -12.28 3.30 -9.49
N PRO A 182 -11.04 2.81 -9.44
CA PRO A 182 -9.95 3.64 -8.96
C PRO A 182 -9.71 4.82 -9.91
N ASP A 183 -9.24 5.96 -9.37
CA ASP A 183 -8.73 7.06 -10.20
C ASP A 183 -7.66 6.48 -11.15
N TYR A 184 -7.72 6.88 -12.42
CA TYR A 184 -6.82 6.39 -13.46
C TYR A 184 -5.33 6.58 -13.11
N LYS A 185 -5.01 7.62 -12.36
CA LYS A 185 -3.64 7.87 -11.88
C LYS A 185 -3.18 6.87 -10.82
N ILE A 186 -4.12 6.25 -10.11
CA ILE A 186 -3.85 5.26 -9.06
C ILE A 186 -3.71 3.89 -9.68
N SER A 187 -4.66 3.49 -10.50
CA SER A 187 -4.64 2.22 -11.19
C SER A 187 -5.39 2.28 -12.52
N GLY A 188 -4.63 2.56 -13.58
CA GLY A 188 -5.14 2.54 -14.93
C GLY A 188 -5.58 1.15 -15.39
N VAL A 189 -4.95 0.08 -14.88
CA VAL A 189 -5.27 -1.32 -15.27
C VAL A 189 -6.69 -1.69 -14.89
N GLU A 190 -7.13 -1.42 -13.66
CA GLU A 190 -8.48 -1.73 -13.21
C GLU A 190 -9.53 -0.86 -13.92
N PHE A 191 -9.21 0.43 -14.13
CA PHE A 191 -10.07 1.32 -14.91
C PHE A 191 -10.24 0.82 -16.34
N ASP A 192 -9.14 0.55 -17.03
CA ASP A 192 -9.13 0.06 -18.42
C ASP A 192 -9.80 -1.31 -18.55
N THR A 193 -9.70 -2.17 -17.53
CA THR A 193 -10.41 -3.45 -17.47
C THR A 193 -11.90 -3.23 -17.57
N VAL A 194 -12.49 -2.37 -16.74
CA VAL A 194 -13.92 -2.08 -16.77
C VAL A 194 -14.36 -1.56 -18.13
N VAL A 195 -13.66 -0.55 -18.67
CA VAL A 195 -13.98 0.06 -19.96
C VAL A 195 -13.85 -0.94 -21.11
N THR A 196 -12.76 -1.70 -21.13
CA THR A 196 -12.47 -2.67 -22.20
C THR A 196 -13.49 -3.78 -22.24
N TYR A 197 -13.82 -4.38 -21.08
CA TYR A 197 -14.75 -5.52 -21.03
C TYR A 197 -16.20 -5.09 -21.17
N ALA A 198 -16.58 -3.89 -20.73
CA ALA A 198 -17.89 -3.32 -21.06
C ALA A 198 -18.04 -3.15 -22.59
N GLY A 199 -17.04 -2.56 -23.26
CA GLY A 199 -17.04 -2.40 -24.70
C GLY A 199 -17.11 -3.74 -25.46
N ARG A 200 -16.34 -4.76 -25.03
CA ARG A 200 -16.41 -6.12 -25.60
C ARG A 200 -17.78 -6.78 -25.45
N ASN A 201 -18.53 -6.43 -24.40
CA ASN A 201 -19.88 -6.92 -24.13
C ASN A 201 -20.98 -5.98 -24.67
N GLY A 202 -20.63 -4.98 -25.50
CA GLY A 202 -21.57 -4.11 -26.19
C GLY A 202 -22.31 -3.13 -25.32
N PHE A 203 -21.67 -2.63 -24.25
CA PHE A 203 -22.24 -1.57 -23.43
C PHE A 203 -21.15 -0.58 -22.92
N SER A 204 -21.58 0.60 -22.51
CA SER A 204 -20.73 1.55 -21.80
C SER A 204 -20.94 1.41 -20.31
N PRO A 205 -19.89 1.32 -19.49
CA PRO A 205 -20.03 1.17 -18.06
C PRO A 205 -20.60 2.46 -17.47
N HIS A 206 -21.56 2.31 -16.55
CA HIS A 206 -22.08 3.43 -15.76
C HIS A 206 -21.15 3.69 -14.57
N VAL A 207 -20.05 4.41 -14.79
CA VAL A 207 -19.13 4.80 -13.72
C VAL A 207 -19.77 5.92 -12.91
N VAL A 208 -20.07 5.65 -11.64
CA VAL A 208 -20.73 6.62 -10.73
C VAL A 208 -19.72 7.38 -9.91
N GLN A 209 -18.54 6.80 -9.67
CA GLN A 209 -17.49 7.48 -8.92
C GLN A 209 -16.11 6.87 -9.17
N GLU A 210 -15.10 7.72 -9.23
CA GLU A 210 -13.70 7.37 -9.12
C GLU A 210 -13.26 7.51 -7.66
N ALA A 211 -12.43 6.60 -7.18
CA ALA A 211 -11.97 6.54 -5.79
C ALA A 211 -10.46 6.71 -5.69
N ASP A 212 -10.02 7.42 -4.66
CA ASP A 212 -8.61 7.73 -4.41
C ASP A 212 -7.81 6.55 -3.83
N SER A 213 -8.46 5.44 -3.52
CA SER A 213 -7.79 4.24 -3.00
C SER A 213 -8.70 3.00 -3.05
N ILE A 214 -8.08 1.81 -3.07
CA ILE A 214 -8.82 0.53 -3.01
C ILE A 214 -9.63 0.37 -1.71
N PRO A 215 -9.12 0.73 -0.50
CA PRO A 215 -9.94 0.69 0.71
C PRO A 215 -11.20 1.58 0.65
N GLN A 216 -11.13 2.74 -0.02
CA GLN A 216 -12.30 3.58 -0.26
C GLN A 216 -13.32 2.87 -1.14
N ILE A 217 -12.89 2.19 -2.21
CA ILE A 217 -13.78 1.36 -3.04
C ILE A 217 -14.52 0.34 -2.19
N PHE A 218 -13.82 -0.41 -1.32
CA PHE A 218 -14.46 -1.39 -0.45
C PHE A 218 -15.51 -0.78 0.48
N THR A 219 -15.21 0.38 1.05
CA THR A 219 -16.17 1.11 1.89
C THR A 219 -17.41 1.49 1.10
N MET A 220 -17.25 2.01 -0.10
CA MET A 220 -18.35 2.43 -0.97
C MET A 220 -19.17 1.24 -1.46
N VAL A 221 -18.53 0.13 -1.83
CA VAL A 221 -19.21 -1.13 -2.16
C VAL A 221 -20.02 -1.63 -0.97
N ALA A 222 -19.41 -1.71 0.21
CA ALA A 222 -20.10 -2.14 1.43
C ALA A 222 -21.32 -1.29 1.78
N CYS A 223 -21.28 0.01 1.46
CA CYS A 223 -22.38 0.95 1.61
C CYS A 223 -23.44 0.84 0.48
N GLY A 224 -23.25 -0.01 -0.52
CA GLY A 224 -24.17 -0.18 -1.64
C GLY A 224 -24.16 0.96 -2.66
N CYS A 225 -23.07 1.77 -2.71
CA CYS A 225 -22.93 2.85 -3.68
C CYS A 225 -22.70 2.35 -5.12
N GLY A 226 -22.34 1.09 -5.29
CA GLY A 226 -22.05 0.45 -6.57
C GLY A 226 -21.23 -0.82 -6.39
N ILE A 227 -20.74 -1.34 -7.51
CA ILE A 227 -19.85 -2.52 -7.56
C ILE A 227 -18.47 -2.12 -8.08
N ALA A 228 -17.46 -2.96 -7.85
CA ALA A 228 -16.15 -2.77 -8.46
C ALA A 228 -15.69 -4.04 -9.20
N VAL A 229 -14.67 -3.89 -10.05
CA VAL A 229 -13.99 -5.01 -10.72
C VAL A 229 -12.51 -4.93 -10.37
N LEU A 230 -12.05 -5.87 -9.56
CA LEU A 230 -10.71 -5.86 -8.99
C LEU A 230 -10.11 -7.27 -9.01
N SER A 231 -8.79 -7.34 -8.92
CA SER A 231 -8.08 -8.60 -8.70
C SER A 231 -8.47 -9.23 -7.34
N GLU A 232 -8.60 -10.54 -7.30
CA GLU A 232 -8.83 -11.29 -6.06
C GLU A 232 -7.74 -11.07 -5.01
N LEU A 233 -6.56 -10.63 -5.43
CA LEU A 233 -5.46 -10.27 -4.53
C LEU A 233 -5.84 -9.22 -3.49
N TYR A 234 -6.81 -8.37 -3.79
CA TYR A 234 -7.27 -7.36 -2.85
C TYR A 234 -8.22 -7.90 -1.76
N ARG A 235 -8.65 -9.16 -1.86
CA ARG A 235 -9.58 -9.78 -0.89
C ARG A 235 -9.07 -9.72 0.56
N PHE A 236 -7.76 -9.82 0.78
CA PHE A 236 -7.18 -9.79 2.12
C PHE A 236 -7.37 -8.44 2.86
N SER A 237 -7.57 -7.36 2.10
CA SER A 237 -7.81 -6.00 2.65
C SER A 237 -9.28 -5.61 2.66
N ALA A 238 -10.16 -6.47 2.13
CA ALA A 238 -11.59 -6.24 2.13
C ALA A 238 -12.21 -6.67 3.46
N GLY A 239 -13.19 -5.90 3.95
CA GLY A 239 -13.98 -6.26 5.12
C GLY A 239 -15.02 -7.35 4.81
N GLU A 240 -15.68 -7.85 5.85
CA GLU A 240 -16.68 -8.94 5.76
C GLU A 240 -17.95 -8.57 4.97
N HIS A 241 -18.16 -7.29 4.67
CA HIS A 241 -19.36 -6.80 4.00
C HIS A 241 -19.29 -6.76 2.48
N VAL A 242 -18.17 -7.19 1.90
CA VAL A 242 -17.99 -7.29 0.46
C VAL A 242 -17.69 -8.72 0.03
N VAL A 243 -18.19 -9.10 -1.15
CA VAL A 243 -18.03 -10.43 -1.72
C VAL A 243 -17.32 -10.32 -3.07
N PHE A 244 -16.32 -11.17 -3.28
CA PHE A 244 -15.59 -11.28 -4.54
C PHE A 244 -16.15 -12.46 -5.33
N VAL A 245 -16.71 -12.20 -6.50
CA VAL A 245 -17.23 -13.24 -7.41
C VAL A 245 -16.38 -13.25 -8.68
N PRO A 246 -15.72 -14.36 -9.02
CA PRO A 246 -14.87 -14.47 -10.19
C PRO A 246 -15.59 -14.13 -11.50
N LEU A 247 -14.89 -13.44 -12.41
CA LEU A 247 -15.35 -13.14 -13.76
C LEU A 247 -14.67 -14.08 -14.75
N ARG A 248 -15.45 -15.04 -15.32
CA ARG A 248 -14.93 -16.11 -16.18
C ARG A 248 -14.43 -15.65 -17.55
N ASP A 249 -14.91 -14.53 -18.04
CA ASP A 249 -14.60 -13.98 -19.36
C ASP A 249 -13.47 -12.93 -19.33
N ILE A 250 -12.89 -12.67 -18.15
CA ILE A 250 -11.68 -11.88 -17.97
C ILE A 250 -10.50 -12.81 -17.64
N PRO A 251 -9.41 -12.76 -18.40
CA PRO A 251 -8.23 -13.55 -18.07
C PRO A 251 -7.67 -13.13 -16.70
N PRO A 252 -7.10 -14.09 -15.96
CA PRO A 252 -6.45 -13.78 -14.69
C PRO A 252 -5.38 -12.71 -14.85
N SER A 253 -5.22 -11.88 -13.83
CA SER A 253 -4.11 -10.93 -13.72
C SER A 253 -2.87 -11.65 -13.20
N GLU A 254 -1.72 -11.37 -13.81
CA GLU A 254 -0.43 -11.85 -13.35
C GLU A 254 0.32 -10.73 -12.63
N GLU A 255 0.93 -11.03 -11.50
CA GLU A 255 1.86 -10.12 -10.83
C GLU A 255 3.29 -10.59 -11.05
N HIS A 256 4.15 -9.67 -11.39
CA HIS A 256 5.53 -9.94 -11.71
C HIS A 256 6.49 -9.12 -10.86
N LEU A 257 7.57 -9.76 -10.41
CA LEU A 257 8.79 -9.09 -10.01
C LEU A 257 9.56 -8.75 -11.28
N LEU A 258 9.92 -7.48 -11.46
CA LEU A 258 10.70 -6.98 -12.59
C LEU A 258 11.98 -6.34 -12.07
N TRP A 259 13.09 -6.52 -12.81
CA TRP A 259 14.37 -5.91 -12.47
C TRP A 259 15.25 -5.68 -13.71
N ARG A 260 16.18 -4.74 -13.64
CA ARG A 260 17.26 -4.65 -14.61
C ARG A 260 18.34 -5.65 -14.29
N GLN A 261 18.80 -6.40 -15.31
CA GLN A 261 19.91 -7.34 -15.13
C GLN A 261 21.19 -6.56 -14.76
N ARG A 262 21.74 -6.86 -13.60
CA ARG A 262 23.01 -6.34 -13.11
C ARG A 262 23.63 -7.37 -12.15
N ASP A 263 24.95 -7.30 -12.00
CA ASP A 263 25.67 -8.15 -11.05
C ASP A 263 25.54 -7.55 -9.63
N ASP A 264 24.44 -7.86 -8.97
CA ASP A 264 24.11 -7.41 -7.62
C ASP A 264 23.67 -8.60 -6.78
N LYS A 265 24.46 -8.90 -5.74
CA LYS A 265 24.23 -10.07 -4.88
C LYS A 265 22.90 -10.00 -4.13
N CYS A 266 22.49 -8.80 -3.67
CA CYS A 266 21.24 -8.63 -2.95
C CYS A 266 20.05 -8.83 -3.90
N LEU A 267 20.11 -8.25 -5.09
CA LEU A 267 19.09 -8.44 -6.11
C LEU A 267 18.96 -9.91 -6.53
N ASN A 268 20.08 -10.58 -6.80
CA ASN A 268 20.10 -12.00 -7.16
C ASN A 268 19.49 -12.87 -6.06
N ALA A 269 19.79 -12.59 -4.78
CA ALA A 269 19.20 -13.29 -3.65
C ALA A 269 17.67 -13.12 -3.58
N ILE A 270 17.16 -11.90 -3.80
CA ILE A 270 15.71 -11.62 -3.84
C ILE A 270 15.03 -12.34 -5.03
N VAL A 271 15.66 -12.34 -6.20
CA VAL A 271 15.15 -13.03 -7.38
C VAL A 271 15.10 -14.55 -7.18
N GLU A 272 16.14 -15.13 -6.58
CA GLU A 272 16.16 -16.56 -6.25
C GLU A 272 15.12 -16.93 -5.21
N LEU A 273 14.94 -16.09 -4.19
CA LEU A 273 13.90 -16.27 -3.18
C LEU A 273 12.50 -16.20 -3.83
N ALA A 274 12.27 -15.22 -4.70
CA ALA A 274 11.02 -15.12 -5.45
C ALA A 274 10.78 -16.36 -6.31
N ARG A 275 11.80 -16.90 -6.98
CA ARG A 275 11.69 -18.15 -7.75
C ARG A 275 11.34 -19.35 -6.87
N ARG A 276 11.95 -19.47 -5.69
CA ARG A 276 11.74 -20.60 -4.77
C ARG A 276 10.31 -20.62 -4.22
N TYR A 277 9.81 -19.49 -3.80
CA TYR A 277 8.49 -19.42 -3.15
C TYR A 277 7.32 -19.24 -4.12
N TYR A 278 7.58 -18.69 -5.31
CA TYR A 278 6.55 -18.35 -6.30
C TYR A 278 6.78 -18.98 -7.69
N GLY A 279 7.92 -19.62 -7.92
CA GLY A 279 8.26 -20.21 -9.22
C GLY A 279 7.63 -21.59 -9.49
N GLY A 280 6.87 -22.15 -8.54
CA GLY A 280 6.26 -23.48 -8.66
C GLY A 280 4.80 -23.50 -9.16
N GLY A 281 4.28 -22.39 -9.66
CA GLY A 281 2.92 -22.27 -10.16
C GLY A 281 2.87 -22.37 -11.68
N MET A 282 2.89 -23.59 -12.24
CA MET A 282 2.24 -23.96 -13.52
C MET A 282 1.20 -25.01 -13.25
#